data_dfb514cb80de101e2109bd68f5e0c3e0
#
_entry.id   dfb514cb80de101e2109bd68f5e0c3e0
#
_cell.length_a   1.000
_cell.length_b   1.000
_cell.length_c   1.000
_cell.angle_alpha   90.00
_cell.angle_beta   90.00
_cell.angle_gamma   90.00
#
_symmetry.space_group_name_H-M   'P 1'
#
loop_
_entity.id
_entity.type
_entity.pdbx_description
1 polymer ?
#
loop_
_entity_poly.entity_id
_entity_poly.type
_entity_poly.pdbx_seq_one_letter_code
_entity_poly.pdbx_strand_id
1 'polypeptide(L)'
;LAPKVYRMVLEGDTSALIMPGQFVNIKIDGLYLRRPISVCEVAGNVLTILYKVVGKGTEQMAAMEKGTLDVLTGLGNGYDTAPSGETPLLLGGGVGVPPLYGLCKKLIAEGKKPTVILGFNTKDEIFYKEEFEKLGAATIVTTVDGSYGTRGFVTDVMRGADYSYFYTCGPE
;
A
#
# COMPACT_ATOMS: atom_id res chain seq x y z
N LEU A 1 -5.74 0.62 12.32
CA LEU A 1 -5.10 -0.58 11.76
C LEU A 1 -3.86 -0.97 12.57
N ALA A 2 -2.90 -0.10 12.65
CA ALA A 2 -1.68 -0.22 13.44
C ALA A 2 -1.42 1.13 14.13
N PRO A 3 -0.46 1.26 15.06
CA PRO A 3 -0.19 2.53 15.71
C PRO A 3 0.04 3.66 14.71
N LYS A 4 -0.78 4.72 14.80
CA LYS A 4 -0.78 5.88 13.90
C LYS A 4 -1.06 5.58 12.41
N VAL A 5 -1.48 4.38 12.05
CA VAL A 5 -1.90 4.03 10.68
C VAL A 5 -3.42 4.05 10.58
N TYR A 6 -3.93 4.83 9.66
CA TYR A 6 -5.35 5.05 9.43
C TYR A 6 -5.75 4.61 8.03
N ARG A 7 -6.96 4.13 7.91
CA ARG A 7 -7.63 3.86 6.64
C ARG A 7 -8.70 4.92 6.43
N MET A 8 -8.69 5.55 5.28
CA MET A 8 -9.72 6.50 4.85
C MET A 8 -10.35 5.97 3.57
N VAL A 9 -11.68 6.02 3.52
CA VAL A 9 -12.49 5.62 2.38
C VAL A 9 -13.19 6.85 1.85
N LEU A 10 -13.02 7.14 0.58
CA LEU A 10 -13.56 8.30 -0.10
C LEU A 10 -14.43 7.84 -1.26
N GLU A 11 -15.55 8.50 -1.47
CA GLU A 11 -16.42 8.29 -2.63
C GLU A 11 -16.34 9.50 -3.56
N GLY A 12 -16.16 9.26 -4.85
CA GLY A 12 -16.05 10.33 -5.82
C GLY A 12 -15.65 9.86 -7.21
N ASP A 13 -15.19 10.78 -8.05
CA ASP A 13 -14.69 10.44 -9.39
C ASP A 13 -13.30 9.80 -9.30
N THR A 14 -13.24 8.52 -9.60
CA THR A 14 -12.01 7.70 -9.63
C THR A 14 -11.53 7.40 -11.04
N SER A 15 -12.15 7.96 -12.07
CA SER A 15 -11.89 7.63 -13.48
C SER A 15 -10.44 7.83 -13.93
N ALA A 16 -9.72 8.74 -13.29
CA ALA A 16 -8.30 8.99 -13.55
C ALA A 16 -7.33 8.04 -12.80
N LEU A 17 -7.85 7.20 -11.91
CA LEU A 17 -7.06 6.21 -11.14
C LEU A 17 -7.12 4.85 -11.85
N ILE A 18 -6.33 4.70 -12.90
CA ILE A 18 -6.40 3.57 -13.85
C ILE A 18 -5.36 2.48 -13.58
N MET A 19 -4.31 2.80 -12.81
CA MET A 19 -3.20 1.87 -12.55
C MET A 19 -2.88 1.80 -11.06
N PRO A 20 -2.64 0.60 -10.49
CA PRO A 20 -2.12 0.47 -9.15
C PRO A 20 -0.73 1.14 -9.04
N GLY A 21 -0.45 1.75 -7.89
CA GLY A 21 0.78 2.52 -7.67
C GLY A 21 0.63 4.01 -7.99
N GLN A 22 -0.49 4.47 -8.53
CA GLN A 22 -0.82 5.89 -8.59
C GLN A 22 -1.07 6.44 -7.19
N PHE A 23 -1.02 7.76 -7.05
CA PHE A 23 -1.28 8.46 -5.79
C PHE A 23 -2.29 9.59 -5.97
N VAL A 24 -2.79 10.07 -4.87
CA VAL A 24 -3.67 11.25 -4.80
C VAL A 24 -3.00 12.33 -3.99
N ASN A 25 -3.39 13.59 -4.22
CA ASN A 25 -2.84 14.74 -3.53
C ASN A 25 -3.98 15.51 -2.85
N ILE A 26 -4.08 15.38 -1.53
CA ILE A 26 -5.21 15.82 -0.71
C ILE A 26 -4.97 17.22 -0.18
N LYS A 27 -5.91 18.14 -0.41
CA LYS A 27 -5.90 19.46 0.20
C LYS A 27 -6.44 19.38 1.63
N ILE A 28 -5.72 19.97 2.54
CA ILE A 28 -6.11 20.06 3.96
C ILE A 28 -6.32 21.53 4.29
N ASP A 29 -7.47 21.85 4.84
CA ASP A 29 -7.83 23.24 5.18
C ASP A 29 -6.82 23.85 6.16
N GLY A 30 -6.44 25.08 5.88
CA GLY A 30 -5.45 25.82 6.67
C GLY A 30 -3.99 25.42 6.42
N LEU A 31 -3.72 24.48 5.50
CA LEU A 31 -2.36 24.07 5.15
C LEU A 31 -2.07 24.36 3.67
N TYR A 32 -0.90 24.95 3.43
CA TYR A 32 -0.48 25.38 2.09
C TYR A 32 -0.24 24.18 1.14
N LEU A 33 0.51 23.17 1.61
CA LEU A 33 0.84 22.01 0.78
C LEU A 33 -0.25 20.93 0.87
N ARG A 34 -0.56 20.32 -0.25
CA ARG A 34 -1.36 19.10 -0.31
C ARG A 34 -0.58 17.91 0.28
N ARG A 35 -1.25 16.84 0.60
CA ARG A 35 -0.67 15.59 1.14
C ARG A 35 -0.73 14.50 0.08
N PRO A 36 0.43 14.11 -0.49
CA PRO A 36 0.49 12.98 -1.43
C PRO A 36 0.34 11.67 -0.65
N ILE A 37 -0.64 10.88 -1.04
CA ILE A 37 -0.91 9.57 -0.43
C ILE A 37 -1.11 8.56 -1.56
N SER A 38 -0.41 7.44 -1.49
CA SER A 38 -0.56 6.34 -2.43
C SER A 38 -1.95 5.72 -2.35
N VAL A 39 -2.49 5.36 -3.51
CA VAL A 39 -3.75 4.63 -3.60
C VAL A 39 -3.53 3.19 -3.14
N CYS A 40 -4.36 2.72 -2.23
CA CYS A 40 -4.39 1.33 -1.81
C CYS A 40 -5.29 0.50 -2.72
N GLU A 41 -6.51 0.98 -2.93
CA GLU A 41 -7.53 0.28 -3.72
C GLU A 41 -8.51 1.27 -4.34
N VAL A 42 -8.98 0.91 -5.54
CA VAL A 42 -10.13 1.55 -6.19
C VAL A 42 -11.16 0.47 -6.49
N ALA A 43 -12.40 0.69 -6.08
CA ALA A 43 -13.53 -0.20 -6.34
C ALA A 43 -14.74 0.64 -6.78
N GLY A 44 -15.01 0.67 -8.09
CA GLY A 44 -16.01 1.58 -8.66
C GLY A 44 -15.65 3.04 -8.38
N ASN A 45 -16.57 3.80 -7.77
CA ASN A 45 -16.36 5.18 -7.37
C ASN A 45 -15.77 5.33 -5.95
N VAL A 46 -15.28 4.25 -5.36
CA VAL A 46 -14.72 4.24 -4.00
C VAL A 46 -13.21 4.11 -4.05
N LEU A 47 -12.52 5.06 -3.43
CA LEU A 47 -11.08 5.11 -3.23
C LEU A 47 -10.75 4.77 -1.78
N THR A 48 -9.85 3.83 -1.57
CA THR A 48 -9.27 3.52 -0.26
C THR A 48 -7.82 3.96 -0.22
N ILE A 49 -7.46 4.74 0.79
CA ILE A 49 -6.09 5.13 1.10
C ILE A 49 -5.72 4.71 2.52
N LEU A 50 -4.45 4.37 2.71
CA LEU A 50 -3.87 4.16 4.04
C LEU A 50 -2.71 5.13 4.22
N TYR A 51 -2.63 5.73 5.39
CA TYR A 51 -1.57 6.69 5.70
C TYR A 51 -1.15 6.60 7.17
N LYS A 52 0.09 6.96 7.44
CA LYS A 52 0.62 7.10 8.80
C LYS A 52 0.57 8.57 9.22
N VAL A 53 0.18 8.82 10.45
CA VAL A 53 0.24 10.15 11.03
C VAL A 53 1.70 10.50 11.32
N VAL A 54 2.21 11.50 10.59
CA VAL A 54 3.60 11.97 10.68
C VAL A 54 3.73 13.49 10.87
N GLY A 55 2.60 14.21 10.87
CA GLY A 55 2.58 15.66 11.08
C GLY A 55 1.17 16.24 10.94
N LYS A 56 1.07 17.57 11.11
CA LYS A 56 -0.21 18.29 11.23
C LYS A 56 -1.27 17.92 10.19
N GLY A 57 -0.90 17.77 8.92
CA GLY A 57 -1.88 17.44 7.87
C GLY A 57 -2.48 16.06 8.05
N THR A 58 -1.66 15.04 8.32
CA THR A 58 -2.13 13.68 8.58
C THR A 58 -2.81 13.54 9.94
N GLU A 59 -2.48 14.38 10.93
CA GLU A 59 -3.21 14.49 12.20
C GLU A 59 -4.62 15.03 11.98
N GLN A 60 -4.78 16.10 11.17
CA GLN A 60 -6.10 16.63 10.81
C GLN A 60 -6.92 15.58 10.03
N MET A 61 -6.31 14.87 9.08
CA MET A 61 -6.97 13.79 8.36
C MET A 61 -7.47 12.68 9.32
N ALA A 62 -6.64 12.29 10.30
CA ALA A 62 -7.00 11.26 11.28
C ALA A 62 -8.14 11.66 12.23
N ALA A 63 -8.34 12.96 12.43
CA ALA A 63 -9.42 13.51 13.24
C ALA A 63 -10.74 13.72 12.46
N MET A 64 -10.75 13.53 11.14
CA MET A 64 -11.96 13.65 10.32
C MET A 64 -12.87 12.45 10.52
N GLU A 65 -14.12 12.68 10.87
CA GLU A 65 -15.14 11.63 10.93
C GLU A 65 -15.96 11.55 9.65
N LYS A 66 -16.44 12.69 9.16
CA LYS A 66 -17.23 12.82 7.94
C LYS A 66 -16.91 14.17 7.27
N GLY A 67 -17.06 14.22 5.98
CA GLY A 67 -16.89 15.47 5.24
C GLY A 67 -16.52 15.27 3.80
N THR A 68 -16.18 16.36 3.14
CA THR A 68 -15.73 16.40 1.75
C THR A 68 -14.28 16.87 1.71
N LEU A 69 -13.47 16.22 0.89
CA LEU A 69 -12.08 16.58 0.64
C LEU A 69 -11.88 16.98 -0.83
N ASP A 70 -11.07 17.99 -1.05
CA ASP A 70 -10.55 18.33 -2.38
C ASP A 70 -9.33 17.41 -2.65
N VAL A 71 -9.51 16.49 -3.58
CA VAL A 71 -8.53 15.45 -3.91
C VAL A 71 -8.15 15.55 -5.39
N LEU A 72 -6.89 15.79 -5.67
CA LEU A 72 -6.34 15.72 -7.02
C LEU A 72 -5.97 14.26 -7.32
N THR A 73 -6.54 13.71 -8.39
CA THR A 73 -6.37 12.32 -8.83
C THR A 73 -5.57 12.21 -10.12
N GLY A 74 -5.30 10.98 -10.59
CA GLY A 74 -4.59 10.73 -11.85
C GLY A 74 -3.09 11.05 -11.79
N LEU A 75 -2.50 11.02 -10.61
CA LEU A 75 -1.08 11.31 -10.40
C LEU A 75 -0.26 10.02 -10.36
N GLY A 76 0.95 10.09 -10.92
CA GLY A 76 1.86 8.95 -11.04
C GLY A 76 1.52 8.01 -12.20
N ASN A 77 2.53 7.27 -12.64
CA ASN A 77 2.42 6.35 -13.79
C ASN A 77 1.91 4.97 -13.40
N GLY A 78 1.90 4.64 -12.11
CA GLY A 78 1.56 3.31 -11.62
C GLY A 78 2.66 2.27 -11.89
N TYR A 79 2.33 1.02 -11.58
CA TYR A 79 3.20 -0.13 -11.84
C TYR A 79 2.91 -0.73 -13.21
N ASP A 80 3.96 -0.95 -14.01
CA ASP A 80 3.85 -1.75 -15.23
C ASP A 80 3.83 -3.25 -14.87
N THR A 81 2.76 -3.95 -15.24
CA THR A 81 2.63 -5.40 -14.98
C THR A 81 3.11 -6.27 -16.13
N ALA A 82 3.44 -5.69 -17.29
CA ALA A 82 3.91 -6.44 -18.46
C ALA A 82 5.15 -7.31 -18.18
N PRO A 83 6.18 -6.82 -17.44
CA PRO A 83 7.39 -7.63 -17.18
C PRO A 83 7.22 -8.63 -16.02
N SER A 84 6.05 -8.72 -15.38
CA SER A 84 5.86 -9.45 -14.10
C SER A 84 6.26 -10.94 -14.16
N GLY A 85 6.13 -11.58 -15.31
CA GLY A 85 6.23 -13.05 -15.41
C GLY A 85 5.09 -13.76 -14.66
N GLU A 86 5.28 -15.03 -14.31
CA GLU A 86 4.25 -15.88 -13.69
C GLU A 86 4.22 -15.73 -12.16
N THR A 87 5.37 -15.54 -11.54
CA THR A 87 5.55 -15.58 -10.08
C THR A 87 6.23 -14.30 -9.57
N PRO A 88 5.57 -13.12 -9.71
CA PRO A 88 6.16 -11.87 -9.25
C PRO A 88 6.25 -11.80 -7.72
N LEU A 89 7.25 -11.07 -7.23
CA LEU A 89 7.51 -10.81 -5.82
C LEU A 89 7.16 -9.34 -5.50
N LEU A 90 6.37 -9.12 -4.46
CA LEU A 90 6.00 -7.80 -3.98
C LEU A 90 6.65 -7.56 -2.61
N LEU A 91 7.43 -6.50 -2.50
CA LEU A 91 8.17 -6.15 -1.28
C LEU A 91 7.62 -4.83 -0.71
N GLY A 92 6.94 -4.89 0.43
CA GLY A 92 6.35 -3.72 1.08
C GLY A 92 6.91 -3.44 2.46
N GLY A 93 7.35 -2.20 2.72
CA GLY A 93 7.78 -1.75 4.04
C GLY A 93 6.86 -0.68 4.61
N GLY A 94 6.28 -0.89 5.80
CA GLY A 94 5.44 0.10 6.48
C GLY A 94 4.35 0.69 5.58
N VAL A 95 4.34 2.01 5.39
CA VAL A 95 3.35 2.69 4.52
C VAL A 95 3.58 2.48 3.01
N GLY A 96 4.58 1.72 2.61
CA GLY A 96 4.74 1.21 1.24
C GLY A 96 3.88 -0.02 0.95
N VAL A 97 3.31 -0.65 1.95
CA VAL A 97 2.40 -1.80 1.82
C VAL A 97 1.11 -1.48 1.04
N PRO A 98 0.41 -0.36 1.30
CA PRO A 98 -0.87 -0.06 0.65
C PRO A 98 -0.85 -0.07 -0.88
N PRO A 99 0.08 0.59 -1.59
CA PRO A 99 0.08 0.60 -3.05
C PRO A 99 0.31 -0.78 -3.67
N LEU A 100 0.95 -1.70 -2.95
CA LEU A 100 1.15 -3.08 -3.40
C LEU A 100 -0.12 -3.92 -3.31
N TYR A 101 -1.12 -3.52 -2.51
CA TYR A 101 -2.38 -4.24 -2.42
C TYR A 101 -3.16 -4.18 -3.74
N GLY A 102 -3.33 -2.99 -4.31
CA GLY A 102 -3.94 -2.82 -5.62
C GLY A 102 -3.16 -3.53 -6.74
N LEU A 103 -1.82 -3.50 -6.68
CA LEU A 103 -0.97 -4.24 -7.61
C LEU A 103 -1.17 -5.75 -7.49
N CYS A 104 -1.21 -6.29 -6.28
CA CYS A 104 -1.44 -7.70 -6.01
C CYS A 104 -2.79 -8.17 -6.60
N LYS A 105 -3.86 -7.40 -6.39
CA LYS A 105 -5.18 -7.68 -7.00
C LYS A 105 -5.12 -7.73 -8.51
N LYS A 106 -4.45 -6.77 -9.14
CA LYS A 106 -4.28 -6.71 -10.60
C LYS A 106 -3.52 -7.92 -11.12
N LEU A 107 -2.39 -8.26 -10.51
CA LEU A 107 -1.56 -9.41 -10.92
C LEU A 107 -2.33 -10.74 -10.80
N ILE A 108 -3.08 -10.94 -9.72
CA ILE A 108 -3.94 -12.12 -9.55
C ILE A 108 -5.05 -12.16 -10.61
N ALA A 109 -5.68 -11.03 -10.92
CA ALA A 109 -6.68 -10.93 -11.98
C ALA A 109 -6.10 -11.23 -13.37
N GLU A 110 -4.81 -10.99 -13.59
CA GLU A 110 -4.05 -11.34 -14.79
C GLU A 110 -3.57 -12.82 -14.80
N GLY A 111 -3.98 -13.61 -13.78
CA GLY A 111 -3.61 -15.03 -13.66
C GLY A 111 -2.23 -15.29 -13.09
N LYS A 112 -1.55 -14.26 -12.54
CA LYS A 112 -0.24 -14.40 -11.91
C LYS A 112 -0.35 -14.94 -10.49
N LYS A 113 0.77 -15.46 -9.96
CA LYS A 113 0.88 -16.02 -8.60
C LYS A 113 1.87 -15.19 -7.78
N PRO A 114 1.47 -13.99 -7.32
CA PRO A 114 2.37 -13.14 -6.55
C PRO A 114 2.69 -13.72 -5.18
N THR A 115 3.94 -13.56 -4.75
CA THR A 115 4.35 -13.69 -3.36
C THR A 115 4.56 -12.30 -2.78
N VAL A 116 4.07 -12.07 -1.57
CA VAL A 116 4.14 -10.76 -0.90
C VAL A 116 5.00 -10.88 0.35
N ILE A 117 6.00 -10.01 0.49
CA ILE A 117 6.80 -9.89 1.70
C ILE A 117 6.54 -8.52 2.31
N LEU A 118 6.01 -8.52 3.53
CA LEU A 118 5.66 -7.32 4.29
C LEU A 118 6.66 -7.11 5.42
N GLY A 119 7.30 -5.94 5.46
CA GLY A 119 8.28 -5.58 6.48
C GLY A 119 7.76 -4.52 7.45
N PHE A 120 7.96 -4.77 8.74
CA PHE A 120 7.60 -3.87 9.83
C PHE A 120 8.72 -3.83 10.89
N ASN A 121 8.69 -2.84 11.78
CA ASN A 121 9.67 -2.82 12.88
C ASN A 121 9.31 -3.85 13.95
N THR A 122 8.02 -3.93 14.32
CA THR A 122 7.50 -4.80 15.38
C THR A 122 6.18 -5.44 14.96
N LYS A 123 5.74 -6.47 15.68
CA LYS A 123 4.44 -7.12 15.46
C LYS A 123 3.24 -6.17 15.55
N ASP A 124 3.32 -5.14 16.40
CA ASP A 124 2.22 -4.21 16.61
C ASP A 124 2.02 -3.25 15.43
N GLU A 125 3.01 -3.13 14.56
CA GLU A 125 2.93 -2.34 13.32
C GLU A 125 2.35 -3.11 12.14
N ILE A 126 2.08 -4.41 12.27
CA ILE A 126 1.58 -5.26 11.17
C ILE A 126 0.16 -4.87 10.81
N PHE A 127 -0.07 -4.65 9.52
CA PHE A 127 -1.40 -4.45 8.93
C PHE A 127 -1.46 -5.03 7.52
N TYR A 128 -2.67 -5.30 7.05
CA TYR A 128 -2.97 -5.83 5.70
C TYR A 128 -2.42 -7.23 5.38
N LYS A 129 -1.81 -7.95 6.31
CA LYS A 129 -1.39 -9.34 6.09
C LYS A 129 -2.56 -10.23 5.68
N GLU A 130 -3.63 -10.21 6.47
CA GLU A 130 -4.82 -11.03 6.19
C GLU A 130 -5.52 -10.62 4.89
N GLU A 131 -5.49 -9.34 4.54
CA GLU A 131 -6.05 -8.83 3.30
C GLU A 131 -5.33 -9.42 2.08
N PHE A 132 -4.01 -9.49 2.08
CA PHE A 132 -3.24 -10.15 1.02
C PHE A 132 -3.50 -11.66 0.98
N GLU A 133 -3.58 -12.32 2.12
CA GLU A 133 -3.90 -13.75 2.20
C GLU A 133 -5.30 -14.04 1.64
N LYS A 134 -6.29 -13.19 1.91
CA LYS A 134 -7.66 -13.29 1.35
C LYS A 134 -7.69 -13.13 -0.17
N LEU A 135 -6.75 -12.41 -0.76
CA LEU A 135 -6.58 -12.35 -2.22
C LEU A 135 -6.02 -13.66 -2.80
N GLY A 136 -5.50 -14.56 -1.97
CA GLY A 136 -4.84 -15.79 -2.40
C GLY A 136 -3.34 -15.65 -2.64
N ALA A 137 -2.72 -14.53 -2.24
CA ALA A 137 -1.28 -14.35 -2.33
C ALA A 137 -0.55 -15.08 -1.20
N ALA A 138 0.58 -15.72 -1.51
CA ALA A 138 1.50 -16.21 -0.49
C ALA A 138 2.11 -15.00 0.23
N THR A 139 1.86 -14.88 1.54
CA THR A 139 2.23 -13.69 2.31
C THR A 139 3.21 -14.02 3.41
N ILE A 140 4.37 -13.38 3.40
CA ILE A 140 5.44 -13.52 4.38
C ILE A 140 5.57 -12.19 5.13
N VAL A 141 5.75 -12.24 6.44
CA VAL A 141 6.00 -11.06 7.26
C VAL A 141 7.38 -11.11 7.85
N THR A 142 8.10 -9.99 7.82
CA THR A 142 9.35 -9.78 8.53
C THR A 142 9.16 -8.68 9.57
N THR A 143 9.82 -8.84 10.73
CA THR A 143 9.93 -7.78 11.73
C THR A 143 11.39 -7.58 12.12
N VAL A 144 11.79 -6.32 12.21
CA VAL A 144 13.19 -5.98 12.53
C VAL A 144 13.60 -6.56 13.90
N ASP A 145 12.70 -6.47 14.88
CA ASP A 145 12.93 -6.97 16.24
C ASP A 145 12.73 -8.50 16.40
N GLY A 146 12.17 -9.16 15.39
CA GLY A 146 11.87 -10.60 15.41
C GLY A 146 10.62 -10.96 16.23
N SER A 147 9.77 -9.99 16.56
CA SER A 147 8.57 -10.23 17.37
C SER A 147 7.47 -11.00 16.62
N TYR A 148 7.55 -11.07 15.28
CA TYR A 148 6.66 -11.85 14.44
C TYR A 148 7.33 -12.22 13.11
N GLY A 149 7.01 -13.41 12.60
CA GLY A 149 7.52 -13.90 11.31
C GLY A 149 9.03 -14.08 11.28
N THR A 150 9.65 -13.69 10.17
CA THR A 150 11.09 -13.75 10.01
C THR A 150 11.74 -12.48 10.57
N ARG A 151 12.77 -12.65 11.40
CA ARG A 151 13.55 -11.51 11.90
C ARG A 151 14.40 -10.91 10.78
N GLY A 152 14.32 -9.59 10.60
CA GLY A 152 15.12 -8.84 9.63
C GLY A 152 14.26 -8.00 8.68
N PHE A 153 14.86 -7.64 7.54
CA PHE A 153 14.24 -6.83 6.50
C PHE A 153 13.64 -7.70 5.39
N VAL A 154 12.76 -7.12 4.58
CA VAL A 154 12.15 -7.79 3.42
C VAL A 154 13.21 -8.31 2.44
N THR A 155 14.33 -7.62 2.32
CA THR A 155 15.47 -8.01 1.47
C THR A 155 16.20 -9.26 1.93
N ASP A 156 16.13 -9.60 3.22
CA ASP A 156 16.77 -10.80 3.76
C ASP A 156 16.02 -12.06 3.29
N VAL A 157 14.70 -12.00 3.26
CA VAL A 157 13.84 -13.07 2.73
C VAL A 157 13.93 -13.14 1.20
N MET A 158 13.98 -12.00 0.53
CA MET A 158 14.09 -11.92 -0.93
C MET A 158 15.29 -12.70 -1.47
N ARG A 159 16.43 -12.69 -0.78
CA ARG A 159 17.68 -13.36 -1.24
C ARG A 159 17.53 -14.86 -1.44
N GLY A 160 16.60 -15.51 -0.75
CA GLY A 160 16.35 -16.95 -0.87
C GLY A 160 15.09 -17.28 -1.68
N ALA A 161 14.40 -16.29 -2.22
CA ALA A 161 13.16 -16.48 -2.96
C ALA A 161 13.43 -16.70 -4.45
N ASP A 162 12.61 -17.55 -5.06
CA ASP A 162 12.51 -17.70 -6.51
C ASP A 162 11.35 -16.84 -7.02
N TYR A 163 11.63 -15.95 -7.97
CA TYR A 163 10.63 -15.03 -8.54
C TYR A 163 10.97 -14.62 -9.97
N SER A 164 9.93 -14.33 -10.76
CA SER A 164 10.09 -13.89 -12.15
C SER A 164 10.43 -12.39 -12.29
N TYR A 165 9.91 -11.57 -11.39
CA TYR A 165 10.11 -10.12 -11.35
C TYR A 165 9.81 -9.60 -9.95
N PHE A 166 10.32 -8.45 -9.55
CA PHE A 166 9.96 -7.87 -8.26
C PHE A 166 9.48 -6.43 -8.35
N TYR A 167 8.55 -6.11 -7.46
CA TYR A 167 8.05 -4.76 -7.23
C TYR A 167 8.30 -4.38 -5.77
N THR A 168 8.67 -3.15 -5.52
CA THR A 168 8.95 -2.69 -4.18
C THR A 168 8.36 -1.32 -3.90
N CYS A 169 7.94 -1.10 -2.66
CA CYS A 169 7.55 0.19 -2.14
C CYS A 169 7.81 0.24 -0.62
N GLY A 170 8.40 1.33 -0.16
CA GLY A 170 8.69 1.54 1.26
C GLY A 170 9.82 2.52 1.47
N PRO A 171 10.14 2.84 2.74
CA PRO A 171 11.33 3.61 3.07
C PRO A 171 12.60 2.81 2.76
N GLU A 172 13.67 3.54 2.49
CA GLU A 172 15.01 2.97 2.29
C GLU A 172 15.58 2.38 3.60
#